data_65599703d534c0e6c21876efa3c75f3f
#
_entry.id   65599703d534c0e6c21876efa3c75f3f
#
_cell.length_a   1.000
_cell.length_b   1.000
_cell.length_c   1.000
_cell.angle_alpha   90.00
_cell.angle_beta   90.00
_cell.angle_gamma   90.00
#
_symmetry.space_group_name_H-M   'P 1'
#
loop_
_entity.id
_entity.type
_entity.pdbx_description
1 polymer ?
#
loop_
_entity_poly.entity_id
_entity_poly.type
_entity_poly.pdbx_seq_one_letter_code
_entity_poly.pdbx_strand_id
1 'polypeptide(L)'
;MKEFIPQKLPLNIELNANIYSLIIKASRKLAELNGLSKSIPNPSILINALILQEAKDSSEIENIITTHDELFLSDVDENKLTRAAKEVKDYESALKKGYELLKKEQLLRNAHILEIQKRLERNNAGFRKQSGTMLKNPITGEIKHIPPQNPNDIQELMGNLELYINDDSLDEFDFLVKMAIIHYQFEGIHPFYDGNGRTGRIINILYLVYKGLLDFPILYLSAYIVKNKDEYYKLLQKVRDEGDILKWIEYILKGIEQTAAKTIETIIKIEKMMSNVGEILQNKTNFYSKDFVELLFSHPYTKIDFLIKKLDISRQSASKYLKICENLGI
;
A
#
# COMPACT_ATOMS: atom_id res chain seq x y z
N MET A 1 -14.55 28.80 3.69
CA MET A 1 -14.08 28.07 2.50
C MET A 1 -15.32 27.58 1.75
N LYS A 2 -15.31 27.59 0.42
CA LYS A 2 -16.42 27.08 -0.41
C LYS A 2 -16.23 25.58 -0.64
N GLU A 3 -17.35 24.90 -0.96
CA GLU A 3 -17.34 23.52 -1.45
C GLU A 3 -16.47 23.41 -2.70
N PHE A 4 -15.63 22.37 -2.75
CA PHE A 4 -14.77 22.06 -3.88
C PHE A 4 -15.34 20.85 -4.62
N ILE A 5 -15.66 21.04 -5.88
CA ILE A 5 -16.10 19.96 -6.77
C ILE A 5 -14.96 19.72 -7.78
N PRO A 6 -14.29 18.56 -7.74
CA PRO A 6 -13.24 18.23 -8.70
C PRO A 6 -13.76 18.24 -10.14
N GLN A 7 -12.92 18.66 -11.08
CA GLN A 7 -13.22 18.52 -12.49
C GLN A 7 -13.32 17.01 -12.86
N LYS A 8 -14.17 16.69 -13.82
CA LYS A 8 -14.21 15.35 -14.39
C LYS A 8 -12.93 15.04 -15.17
N LEU A 9 -12.49 13.79 -15.11
CA LEU A 9 -11.37 13.30 -15.87
C LEU A 9 -11.80 12.95 -17.31
N PRO A 10 -10.89 13.06 -18.31
CA PRO A 10 -9.47 13.42 -18.18
C PRO A 10 -9.25 14.91 -17.94
N LEU A 11 -8.11 15.25 -17.34
CA LEU A 11 -7.66 16.65 -17.22
C LEU A 11 -6.96 17.10 -18.50
N ASN A 12 -7.18 18.35 -18.89
CA ASN A 12 -6.44 18.94 -19.99
C ASN A 12 -5.19 19.66 -19.43
N ILE A 13 -4.05 18.95 -19.41
CA ILE A 13 -2.77 19.47 -18.91
C ILE A 13 -1.64 19.16 -19.89
N GLU A 14 -0.64 20.03 -19.93
CA GLU A 14 0.59 19.81 -20.69
C GLU A 14 1.72 19.44 -19.72
N LEU A 15 2.40 18.31 -20.00
CA LEU A 15 3.53 17.86 -19.21
C LEU A 15 4.81 18.55 -19.67
N ASN A 16 5.62 19.03 -18.72
CA ASN A 16 6.91 19.64 -19.00
C ASN A 16 8.06 18.62 -19.06
N ALA A 17 9.22 19.02 -19.56
CA ALA A 17 10.40 18.16 -19.70
C ALA A 17 10.87 17.55 -18.36
N ASN A 18 10.67 18.25 -17.24
CA ASN A 18 11.02 17.74 -15.92
C ASN A 18 10.18 16.51 -15.54
N ILE A 19 8.85 16.57 -15.80
CA ILE A 19 7.96 15.43 -15.55
C ILE A 19 8.36 14.23 -16.41
N TYR A 20 8.64 14.40 -17.70
CA TYR A 20 9.12 13.29 -18.55
C TYR A 20 10.42 12.66 -18.01
N SER A 21 11.37 13.50 -17.52
CA SER A 21 12.57 12.99 -16.88
C SER A 21 12.27 12.15 -15.61
N LEU A 22 11.30 12.59 -14.80
CA LEU A 22 10.88 11.86 -13.60
C LEU A 22 10.13 10.58 -13.93
N ILE A 23 9.28 10.56 -14.96
CA ILE A 23 8.63 9.35 -15.46
C ILE A 23 9.69 8.29 -15.80
N ILE A 24 10.71 8.67 -16.59
CA ILE A 24 11.78 7.74 -16.98
C ILE A 24 12.51 7.16 -15.75
N LYS A 25 12.81 7.97 -14.74
CA LYS A 25 13.49 7.53 -13.52
C LYS A 25 12.61 6.60 -12.69
N ALA A 26 11.37 6.99 -12.45
CA ALA A 26 10.40 6.22 -11.69
C ALA A 26 10.09 4.87 -12.36
N SER A 27 9.83 4.88 -13.67
CA SER A 27 9.55 3.67 -14.45
C SER A 27 10.72 2.69 -14.45
N ARG A 28 11.97 3.18 -14.57
CA ARG A 28 13.17 2.33 -14.50
C ARG A 28 13.28 1.63 -13.14
N LYS A 29 13.10 2.39 -12.04
CA LYS A 29 13.17 1.82 -10.69
C LYS A 29 12.03 0.88 -10.41
N LEU A 30 10.84 1.17 -10.89
CA LEU A 30 9.69 0.29 -10.74
C LEU A 30 9.85 -1.01 -11.53
N ALA A 31 10.37 -0.95 -12.76
CA ALA A 31 10.69 -2.14 -13.58
C ALA A 31 11.79 -2.99 -12.94
N GLU A 32 12.84 -2.37 -12.38
CA GLU A 32 13.90 -3.07 -11.63
C GLU A 32 13.31 -3.79 -10.40
N LEU A 33 12.44 -3.11 -9.64
CA LEU A 33 11.73 -3.68 -8.50
C LEU A 33 10.86 -4.87 -8.92
N ASN A 34 10.07 -4.72 -9.98
CA ASN A 34 9.20 -5.79 -10.47
C ASN A 34 10.01 -7.00 -10.95
N GLY A 35 11.13 -6.79 -11.65
CA GLY A 35 12.04 -7.85 -12.05
C GLY A 35 12.65 -8.59 -10.87
N LEU A 36 13.15 -7.85 -9.88
CA LEU A 36 13.79 -8.43 -8.69
C LEU A 36 12.79 -9.17 -7.80
N SER A 37 11.53 -8.73 -7.72
CA SER A 37 10.49 -9.41 -6.93
C SER A 37 10.24 -10.86 -7.37
N LYS A 38 10.58 -11.20 -8.62
CA LYS A 38 10.45 -12.55 -9.19
C LYS A 38 11.61 -13.48 -8.82
N SER A 39 12.73 -12.95 -8.36
CA SER A 39 13.90 -13.74 -7.97
C SER A 39 13.71 -14.44 -6.63
N ILE A 40 12.83 -13.94 -5.77
CA ILE A 40 12.53 -14.58 -4.50
C ILE A 40 11.68 -15.83 -4.74
N PRO A 41 12.14 -17.01 -4.28
CA PRO A 41 11.48 -18.28 -4.54
C PRO A 41 10.02 -18.33 -4.06
N ASN A 42 9.73 -17.65 -2.94
CA ASN A 42 8.39 -17.57 -2.38
C ASN A 42 7.95 -16.09 -2.29
N PRO A 43 7.17 -15.58 -3.26
CA PRO A 43 6.70 -14.19 -3.26
C PRO A 43 5.93 -13.78 -2.01
N SER A 44 5.31 -14.74 -1.29
CA SER A 44 4.55 -14.44 -0.06
C SER A 44 5.43 -13.87 1.04
N ILE A 45 6.76 -14.16 1.04
CA ILE A 45 7.72 -13.56 1.98
C ILE A 45 7.74 -12.04 1.84
N LEU A 46 7.90 -11.56 0.60
CA LEU A 46 7.87 -10.14 0.30
C LEU A 46 6.51 -9.52 0.52
N ILE A 47 5.48 -10.16 -0.03
CA ILE A 47 4.12 -9.64 0.04
C ILE A 47 3.72 -9.40 1.49
N ASN A 48 3.94 -10.37 2.39
CA ASN A 48 3.55 -10.23 3.79
C ASN A 48 4.36 -9.14 4.51
N ALA A 49 5.68 -9.10 4.32
CA ALA A 49 6.55 -8.11 4.98
C ALA A 49 6.26 -6.68 4.48
N LEU A 50 6.14 -6.50 3.16
CA LEU A 50 5.99 -5.18 2.54
C LEU A 50 4.56 -4.63 2.69
N ILE A 51 3.54 -5.49 2.60
CA ILE A 51 2.15 -5.05 2.86
C ILE A 51 1.98 -4.60 4.31
N LEU A 52 2.58 -5.31 5.27
CA LEU A 52 2.49 -4.90 6.66
C LEU A 52 3.20 -3.56 6.92
N GLN A 53 4.36 -3.34 6.27
CA GLN A 53 5.06 -2.05 6.35
C GLN A 53 4.22 -0.93 5.72
N GLU A 54 3.63 -1.14 4.55
CA GLU A 54 2.74 -0.18 3.91
C GLU A 54 1.53 0.12 4.81
N ALA A 55 0.91 -0.91 5.39
CA ALA A 55 -0.23 -0.76 6.28
C ALA A 55 0.10 0.10 7.50
N LYS A 56 1.29 -0.11 8.09
CA LYS A 56 1.78 0.68 9.22
C LYS A 56 2.00 2.14 8.81
N ASP A 57 2.79 2.37 7.75
CA ASP A 57 3.14 3.72 7.32
C ASP A 57 1.90 4.49 6.82
N SER A 58 1.00 3.83 6.09
CA SER A 58 -0.26 4.41 5.64
C SER A 58 -1.17 4.82 6.80
N SER A 59 -1.22 4.03 7.86
CA SER A 59 -1.97 4.35 9.08
C SER A 59 -1.32 5.49 9.86
N GLU A 60 0.02 5.57 9.88
CA GLU A 60 0.78 6.64 10.53
C GLU A 60 0.53 8.02 9.89
N ILE A 61 0.25 8.08 8.57
CA ILE A 61 -0.18 9.33 7.90
C ILE A 61 -1.45 9.88 8.56
N GLU A 62 -2.37 9.00 8.98
CA GLU A 62 -3.63 9.35 9.67
C GLU A 62 -3.46 9.45 11.20
N ASN A 63 -2.21 9.51 11.70
CA ASN A 63 -1.86 9.54 13.14
C ASN A 63 -2.27 8.27 13.92
N ILE A 64 -2.43 7.14 13.24
CA ILE A 64 -2.63 5.82 13.85
C ILE A 64 -1.25 5.20 14.04
N ILE A 65 -0.68 5.35 15.23
CA ILE A 65 0.70 4.97 15.54
C ILE A 65 0.71 3.61 16.22
N THR A 66 1.50 2.67 15.70
CA THR A 66 1.76 1.35 16.30
C THR A 66 3.21 0.93 16.06
N THR A 67 3.70 0.00 16.87
CA THR A 67 5.03 -0.57 16.73
C THR A 67 4.99 -1.92 16.00
N HIS A 68 6.13 -2.35 15.46
CA HIS A 68 6.25 -3.70 14.90
C HIS A 68 5.99 -4.77 15.96
N ASP A 69 6.45 -4.56 17.19
CA ASP A 69 6.25 -5.51 18.30
C ASP A 69 4.76 -5.69 18.61
N GLU A 70 3.97 -4.61 18.64
CA GLU A 70 2.51 -4.70 18.81
C GLU A 70 1.84 -5.45 17.66
N LEU A 71 2.27 -5.21 16.41
CA LEU A 71 1.75 -5.92 15.25
C LEU A 71 2.09 -7.41 15.29
N PHE A 72 3.27 -7.77 15.78
CA PHE A 72 3.71 -9.16 15.87
C PHE A 72 3.09 -9.90 17.06
N LEU A 73 2.92 -9.23 18.19
CA LEU A 73 2.21 -9.78 19.34
C LEU A 73 0.76 -10.13 18.99
N SER A 74 0.17 -9.41 18.05
CA SER A 74 -1.19 -9.64 17.58
C SER A 74 -1.39 -11.02 16.92
N ASP A 75 -0.37 -11.53 16.25
CA ASP A 75 -0.41 -12.86 15.65
C ASP A 75 -0.22 -13.97 16.70
N VAL A 76 0.16 -13.60 17.93
CA VAL A 76 0.31 -14.52 19.07
C VAL A 76 -0.97 -14.60 19.92
N ASP A 77 -1.62 -13.45 20.15
CA ASP A 77 -2.83 -13.35 20.97
C ASP A 77 -3.72 -12.20 20.46
N GLU A 78 -4.75 -12.54 19.68
CA GLU A 78 -5.68 -11.56 19.11
C GLU A 78 -6.39 -10.71 20.18
N ASN A 79 -6.49 -11.17 21.41
CA ASN A 79 -7.14 -10.46 22.51
C ASN A 79 -6.29 -9.29 23.06
N LYS A 80 -4.99 -9.24 22.74
CA LYS A 80 -4.05 -8.19 23.17
C LYS A 80 -3.83 -7.08 22.15
N LEU A 81 -4.57 -7.11 21.01
CA LEU A 81 -4.46 -6.08 19.98
C LEU A 81 -4.90 -4.71 20.49
N THR A 82 -3.99 -3.73 20.40
CA THR A 82 -4.36 -2.33 20.53
C THR A 82 -5.30 -1.91 19.38
N ARG A 83 -6.06 -0.82 19.58
CA ARG A 83 -6.90 -0.28 18.50
C ARG A 83 -6.07 0.04 17.25
N ALA A 84 -4.92 0.69 17.42
CA ALA A 84 -4.02 1.04 16.33
C ALA A 84 -3.52 -0.21 15.56
N ALA A 85 -3.12 -1.26 16.28
CA ALA A 85 -2.70 -2.51 15.66
C ALA A 85 -3.84 -3.20 14.87
N LYS A 86 -5.09 -3.11 15.36
CA LYS A 86 -6.28 -3.61 14.62
C LYS A 86 -6.48 -2.85 13.31
N GLU A 87 -6.39 -1.52 13.33
CA GLU A 87 -6.55 -0.70 12.14
C GLU A 87 -5.47 -0.96 11.09
N VAL A 88 -4.22 -1.22 11.51
CA VAL A 88 -3.15 -1.65 10.58
C VAL A 88 -3.43 -3.04 9.98
N LYS A 89 -3.94 -3.99 10.77
CA LYS A 89 -4.34 -5.32 10.27
C LYS A 89 -5.53 -5.23 9.32
N ASP A 90 -6.46 -4.33 9.56
CA ASP A 90 -7.59 -4.08 8.67
C ASP A 90 -7.13 -3.52 7.33
N TYR A 91 -6.14 -2.61 7.33
CA TYR A 91 -5.50 -2.13 6.09
C TYR A 91 -4.83 -3.28 5.32
N GLU A 92 -4.04 -4.11 6.00
CA GLU A 92 -3.42 -5.30 5.39
C GLU A 92 -4.47 -6.21 4.75
N SER A 93 -5.56 -6.50 5.48
CA SER A 93 -6.67 -7.31 4.98
C SER A 93 -7.39 -6.67 3.79
N ALA A 94 -7.60 -5.35 3.82
CA ALA A 94 -8.23 -4.59 2.75
C ALA A 94 -7.39 -4.59 1.46
N LEU A 95 -6.07 -4.38 1.56
CA LEU A 95 -5.16 -4.42 0.42
C LEU A 95 -5.09 -5.83 -0.20
N LYS A 96 -4.96 -6.87 0.63
CA LYS A 96 -4.97 -8.28 0.15
C LYS A 96 -6.27 -8.59 -0.57
N LYS A 97 -7.40 -8.16 -0.02
CA LYS A 97 -8.71 -8.37 -0.66
C LYS A 97 -8.85 -7.63 -1.99
N GLY A 98 -8.41 -6.38 -2.05
CA GLY A 98 -8.38 -5.62 -3.30
C GLY A 98 -7.53 -6.31 -4.37
N TYR A 99 -6.37 -6.83 -4.01
CA TYR A 99 -5.50 -7.58 -4.91
C TYR A 99 -6.14 -8.88 -5.40
N GLU A 100 -6.81 -9.66 -4.54
CA GLU A 100 -7.57 -10.86 -4.93
C GLU A 100 -8.67 -10.54 -5.94
N LEU A 101 -9.46 -9.50 -5.67
CA LEU A 101 -10.55 -9.07 -6.57
C LEU A 101 -10.00 -8.63 -7.93
N LEU A 102 -8.93 -7.83 -7.91
CA LEU A 102 -8.25 -7.37 -9.13
C LEU A 102 -7.73 -8.54 -9.98
N LYS A 103 -7.09 -9.53 -9.37
CA LYS A 103 -6.59 -10.72 -10.07
C LYS A 103 -7.71 -11.56 -10.67
N LYS A 104 -8.85 -11.63 -9.99
CA LYS A 104 -10.02 -12.39 -10.46
C LYS A 104 -10.74 -11.71 -11.61
N GLU A 105 -10.93 -10.39 -11.53
CA GLU A 105 -11.83 -9.67 -12.44
C GLU A 105 -11.09 -8.86 -13.50
N GLN A 106 -9.78 -8.62 -13.35
CA GLN A 106 -8.94 -7.87 -14.27
C GLN A 106 -9.48 -6.45 -14.58
N LEU A 107 -10.14 -5.85 -13.59
CA LEU A 107 -10.69 -4.50 -13.60
C LEU A 107 -10.56 -3.89 -12.21
N LEU A 108 -10.51 -2.56 -12.12
CA LEU A 108 -10.55 -1.85 -10.84
C LEU A 108 -11.81 -0.98 -10.80
N ARG A 109 -12.87 -1.48 -10.15
CA ARG A 109 -14.20 -0.87 -10.12
C ARG A 109 -14.57 -0.27 -8.77
N ASN A 110 -15.57 0.60 -8.74
CA ASN A 110 -16.16 1.14 -7.53
C ASN A 110 -16.63 0.04 -6.55
N ALA A 111 -17.14 -1.09 -7.07
CA ALA A 111 -17.49 -2.24 -6.24
C ALA A 111 -16.29 -2.79 -5.46
N HIS A 112 -15.09 -2.80 -6.05
CA HIS A 112 -13.85 -3.20 -5.37
C HIS A 112 -13.44 -2.16 -4.32
N ILE A 113 -13.52 -0.86 -4.66
CA ILE A 113 -13.21 0.24 -3.75
C ILE A 113 -14.13 0.20 -2.51
N LEU A 114 -15.42 -0.06 -2.72
CA LEU A 114 -16.40 -0.24 -1.63
C LEU A 114 -16.05 -1.44 -0.73
N GLU A 115 -15.67 -2.59 -1.31
CA GLU A 115 -15.28 -3.77 -0.53
C GLU A 115 -13.97 -3.54 0.24
N ILE A 116 -13.00 -2.81 -0.35
CA ILE A 116 -11.76 -2.40 0.30
C ILE A 116 -12.07 -1.53 1.52
N GLN A 117 -12.86 -0.46 1.34
CA GLN A 117 -13.23 0.46 2.42
C GLN A 117 -14.05 -0.24 3.52
N LYS A 118 -14.99 -1.11 3.14
CA LYS A 118 -15.76 -1.91 4.08
C LYS A 118 -14.87 -2.75 5.00
N ARG A 119 -13.80 -3.35 4.48
CA ARG A 119 -12.83 -4.11 5.28
C ARG A 119 -11.98 -3.20 6.15
N LEU A 120 -11.52 -2.09 5.58
CA LEU A 120 -10.69 -1.11 6.26
C LEU A 120 -11.38 -0.52 7.49
N GLU A 121 -12.66 -0.15 7.36
CA GLU A 121 -13.44 0.52 8.40
C GLU A 121 -14.41 -0.39 9.15
N ARG A 122 -14.46 -1.67 8.80
CA ARG A 122 -15.39 -2.67 9.38
C ARG A 122 -16.85 -2.21 9.37
N ASN A 123 -17.24 -1.43 8.37
CA ASN A 123 -18.62 -0.96 8.20
C ASN A 123 -19.08 -1.14 6.75
N ASN A 124 -20.36 -0.96 6.51
CA ASN A 124 -21.01 -1.09 5.20
C ASN A 124 -21.75 0.17 4.80
N ALA A 125 -21.23 1.34 5.17
CA ALA A 125 -21.90 2.63 4.92
C ALA A 125 -21.92 3.00 3.42
N GLY A 126 -20.92 2.56 2.66
CA GLY A 126 -20.78 2.92 1.26
C GLY A 126 -20.35 4.39 1.08
N PHE A 127 -20.61 4.95 -0.09
CA PHE A 127 -20.38 6.38 -0.35
C PHE A 127 -21.26 7.25 0.52
N ARG A 128 -20.76 8.42 0.91
CA ARG A 128 -21.47 9.39 1.76
C ARG A 128 -22.81 9.78 1.15
N LYS A 129 -23.86 9.77 2.00
CA LYS A 129 -25.24 10.17 1.64
C LYS A 129 -25.68 11.44 2.36
N GLN A 130 -24.88 11.90 3.33
CA GLN A 130 -25.17 13.08 4.14
C GLN A 130 -24.14 14.17 3.87
N SER A 131 -24.61 15.41 3.83
CA SER A 131 -23.77 16.60 3.76
C SER A 131 -23.13 16.91 5.13
N GLY A 132 -22.19 17.86 5.16
CA GLY A 132 -21.54 18.33 6.38
C GLY A 132 -20.10 17.83 6.58
N THR A 133 -19.57 17.01 5.65
CA THR A 133 -18.17 16.58 5.70
C THR A 133 -17.23 17.75 5.44
N MET A 134 -16.30 17.96 6.36
CA MET A 134 -15.26 18.98 6.27
C MET A 134 -13.95 18.43 6.85
N LEU A 135 -12.86 18.59 6.13
CA LEU A 135 -11.53 18.26 6.63
C LEU A 135 -10.95 19.49 7.35
N LYS A 136 -10.58 19.33 8.60
CA LYS A 136 -10.05 20.40 9.45
C LYS A 136 -8.66 20.06 9.94
N ASN A 137 -7.86 21.08 10.13
CA ASN A 137 -6.62 20.93 10.87
C ASN A 137 -6.98 20.54 12.33
N PRO A 138 -6.46 19.42 12.86
CA PRO A 138 -6.84 18.92 14.18
C PRO A 138 -6.37 19.83 15.33
N ILE A 139 -5.35 20.68 15.08
CA ILE A 139 -4.78 21.57 16.11
C ILE A 139 -5.48 22.93 16.09
N THR A 140 -5.63 23.54 14.89
CA THR A 140 -6.16 24.90 14.75
C THR A 140 -7.66 24.95 14.52
N GLY A 141 -8.30 23.84 14.17
CA GLY A 141 -9.71 23.77 13.76
C GLY A 141 -10.00 24.43 12.38
N GLU A 142 -8.99 24.94 11.71
CA GLU A 142 -9.10 25.58 10.40
C GLU A 142 -9.61 24.58 9.35
N ILE A 143 -10.65 24.94 8.59
CA ILE A 143 -11.17 24.11 7.50
C ILE A 143 -10.16 24.14 6.34
N LYS A 144 -9.66 22.96 5.97
CA LYS A 144 -8.70 22.77 4.88
C LYS A 144 -9.35 22.29 3.59
N HIS A 145 -10.47 21.57 3.68
CA HIS A 145 -11.15 21.07 2.50
C HIS A 145 -12.64 20.83 2.80
N ILE A 146 -13.51 21.25 1.90
CA ILE A 146 -14.92 20.90 1.89
C ILE A 146 -15.17 20.13 0.59
N PRO A 147 -15.21 18.79 0.63
CA PRO A 147 -15.43 17.96 -0.56
C PRO A 147 -16.88 18.07 -1.05
N PRO A 148 -17.26 17.46 -2.19
CA PRO A 148 -18.62 17.43 -2.68
C PRO A 148 -19.63 17.02 -1.60
N GLN A 149 -20.69 17.78 -1.42
CA GLN A 149 -21.70 17.56 -0.37
C GLN A 149 -22.94 16.80 -0.87
N ASN A 150 -23.22 16.89 -2.17
CA ASN A 150 -24.34 16.21 -2.78
C ASN A 150 -23.99 14.74 -3.12
N PRO A 151 -24.76 13.76 -2.64
CA PRO A 151 -24.52 12.34 -2.95
C PRO A 151 -24.51 12.00 -4.44
N ASN A 152 -25.31 12.71 -5.25
CA ASN A 152 -25.34 12.49 -6.69
C ASN A 152 -24.01 12.91 -7.36
N ASP A 153 -23.43 14.05 -6.91
CA ASP A 153 -22.13 14.50 -7.43
C ASP A 153 -21.02 13.52 -7.06
N ILE A 154 -21.07 12.97 -5.84
CA ILE A 154 -20.13 11.94 -5.40
C ILE A 154 -20.24 10.69 -6.29
N GLN A 155 -21.45 10.21 -6.55
CA GLN A 155 -21.66 9.04 -7.42
C GLN A 155 -21.20 9.30 -8.85
N GLU A 156 -21.50 10.46 -9.40
CA GLU A 156 -21.12 10.84 -10.75
C GLU A 156 -19.60 10.95 -10.89
N LEU A 157 -18.92 11.59 -9.93
CA LEU A 157 -17.47 11.74 -9.91
C LEU A 157 -16.76 10.38 -9.71
N MET A 158 -17.29 9.51 -8.85
CA MET A 158 -16.74 8.16 -8.67
C MET A 158 -16.98 7.27 -9.90
N GLY A 159 -18.09 7.44 -10.61
CA GLY A 159 -18.34 6.80 -11.89
C GLY A 159 -17.37 7.27 -12.97
N ASN A 160 -17.10 8.56 -13.05
CA ASN A 160 -16.10 9.12 -13.94
C ASN A 160 -14.69 8.64 -13.60
N LEU A 161 -14.35 8.57 -12.32
CA LEU A 161 -13.05 8.03 -11.87
C LEU A 161 -12.88 6.55 -12.26
N GLU A 162 -13.93 5.73 -12.09
CA GLU A 162 -13.92 4.32 -12.51
C GLU A 162 -13.69 4.19 -14.01
N LEU A 163 -14.39 5.01 -14.83
CA LEU A 163 -14.19 5.04 -16.26
C LEU A 163 -12.73 5.40 -16.61
N TYR A 164 -12.18 6.45 -16.00
CA TYR A 164 -10.82 6.90 -16.24
C TYR A 164 -9.75 5.86 -15.84
N ILE A 165 -9.97 5.11 -14.76
CA ILE A 165 -9.08 4.01 -14.34
C ILE A 165 -9.04 2.90 -15.39
N ASN A 166 -10.19 2.58 -16.02
CA ASN A 166 -10.32 1.37 -16.84
C ASN A 166 -10.25 1.64 -18.36
N ASP A 167 -10.39 2.89 -18.80
CA ASP A 167 -10.31 3.27 -20.22
C ASP A 167 -9.03 4.07 -20.49
N ASP A 168 -8.06 3.43 -21.14
CA ASP A 168 -6.78 4.06 -21.48
C ASP A 168 -6.85 4.95 -22.73
N SER A 169 -7.98 4.92 -23.48
CA SER A 169 -8.17 5.77 -24.66
C SER A 169 -8.55 7.22 -24.37
N LEU A 170 -8.85 7.53 -23.11
CA LEU A 170 -9.30 8.87 -22.69
C LEU A 170 -8.19 9.93 -22.70
N ASP A 171 -6.94 9.53 -22.53
CA ASP A 171 -5.74 10.36 -22.68
C ASP A 171 -4.50 9.52 -23.00
N GLU A 172 -3.38 10.19 -23.34
CA GLU A 172 -2.11 9.56 -23.67
C GLU A 172 -1.09 9.64 -22.52
N PHE A 173 -1.53 9.93 -21.29
CA PHE A 173 -0.61 10.05 -20.15
C PHE A 173 -0.02 8.69 -19.77
N ASP A 174 1.27 8.72 -19.37
CA ASP A 174 1.92 7.58 -18.73
C ASP A 174 1.14 7.12 -17.50
N PHE A 175 1.10 5.81 -17.25
CA PHE A 175 0.33 5.24 -16.13
C PHE A 175 0.75 5.78 -14.76
N LEU A 176 2.00 6.19 -14.56
CA LEU A 176 2.44 6.80 -13.31
C LEU A 176 1.85 8.21 -13.14
N VAL A 177 1.69 8.97 -14.22
CA VAL A 177 0.98 10.26 -14.22
C VAL A 177 -0.51 10.04 -13.95
N LYS A 178 -1.13 9.07 -14.65
CA LYS A 178 -2.54 8.70 -14.39
C LYS A 178 -2.76 8.30 -12.93
N MET A 179 -1.85 7.53 -12.33
CA MET A 179 -1.93 7.18 -10.91
C MET A 179 -1.92 8.41 -10.01
N ALA A 180 -1.06 9.39 -10.27
CA ALA A 180 -1.02 10.63 -9.50
C ALA A 180 -2.33 11.43 -9.63
N ILE A 181 -2.90 11.49 -10.83
CA ILE A 181 -4.20 12.14 -11.10
C ILE A 181 -5.34 11.40 -10.40
N ILE A 182 -5.38 10.06 -10.49
CA ILE A 182 -6.38 9.20 -9.82
C ILE A 182 -6.36 9.43 -8.31
N HIS A 183 -5.17 9.48 -7.71
CA HIS A 183 -5.03 9.70 -6.28
C HIS A 183 -5.54 11.09 -5.87
N TYR A 184 -5.15 12.14 -6.58
CA TYR A 184 -5.66 13.49 -6.35
C TYR A 184 -7.19 13.57 -6.49
N GLN A 185 -7.73 12.98 -7.55
CA GLN A 185 -9.17 12.97 -7.83
C GLN A 185 -9.95 12.29 -6.69
N PHE A 186 -9.48 11.11 -6.27
CA PHE A 186 -10.11 10.37 -5.17
C PHE A 186 -10.07 11.16 -3.86
N GLU A 187 -8.93 11.76 -3.51
CA GLU A 187 -8.80 12.61 -2.32
C GLU A 187 -9.66 13.88 -2.43
N GLY A 188 -9.82 14.44 -3.63
CA GLY A 188 -10.70 15.60 -3.88
C GLY A 188 -12.19 15.27 -3.73
N ILE A 189 -12.62 14.10 -4.21
CA ILE A 189 -14.02 13.61 -4.06
C ILE A 189 -14.30 13.26 -2.60
N HIS A 190 -13.35 12.63 -1.92
CA HIS A 190 -13.47 12.20 -0.53
C HIS A 190 -14.76 11.43 -0.26
N PRO A 191 -15.01 10.29 -0.97
CA PRO A 191 -16.34 9.71 -1.09
C PRO A 191 -16.87 9.03 0.16
N PHE A 192 -16.04 8.76 1.17
CA PHE A 192 -16.40 8.03 2.37
C PHE A 192 -16.47 8.94 3.60
N TYR A 193 -17.14 8.47 4.66
CA TYR A 193 -17.17 9.15 5.96
C TYR A 193 -15.80 9.06 6.66
N ASP A 194 -15.10 7.93 6.52
CA ASP A 194 -13.77 7.69 7.06
C ASP A 194 -12.95 6.75 6.14
N GLY A 195 -11.62 6.72 6.34
CA GLY A 195 -10.72 5.83 5.61
C GLY A 195 -10.39 6.27 4.18
N ASN A 196 -10.73 7.50 3.75
CA ASN A 196 -10.46 7.96 2.38
C ASN A 196 -8.98 7.91 2.04
N GLY A 197 -8.11 8.52 2.84
CA GLY A 197 -6.67 8.53 2.58
C GLY A 197 -6.08 7.13 2.48
N ARG A 198 -6.42 6.23 3.41
CA ARG A 198 -5.98 4.83 3.39
C ARG A 198 -6.49 4.08 2.16
N THR A 199 -7.77 4.26 1.80
CA THR A 199 -8.36 3.67 0.58
C THR A 199 -7.68 4.21 -0.68
N GLY A 200 -7.44 5.52 -0.78
CA GLY A 200 -6.75 6.14 -1.92
C GLY A 200 -5.33 5.57 -2.12
N ARG A 201 -4.59 5.35 -1.03
CA ARG A 201 -3.26 4.73 -1.11
C ARG A 201 -3.31 3.26 -1.53
N ILE A 202 -4.32 2.50 -1.12
CA ILE A 202 -4.57 1.14 -1.64
C ILE A 202 -4.87 1.17 -3.14
N ILE A 203 -5.71 2.10 -3.61
CA ILE A 203 -6.03 2.27 -5.03
C ILE A 203 -4.75 2.49 -5.85
N ASN A 204 -3.81 3.31 -5.38
CA ASN A 204 -2.54 3.55 -6.07
C ASN A 204 -1.76 2.26 -6.32
N ILE A 205 -1.60 1.44 -5.28
CA ILE A 205 -0.87 0.17 -5.37
C ILE A 205 -1.57 -0.79 -6.33
N LEU A 206 -2.89 -0.91 -6.20
CA LEU A 206 -3.69 -1.78 -7.05
C LEU A 206 -3.71 -1.31 -8.51
N TYR A 207 -3.67 -0.01 -8.75
CA TYR A 207 -3.58 0.55 -10.10
C TYR A 207 -2.26 0.17 -10.79
N LEU A 208 -1.13 0.22 -10.09
CA LEU A 208 0.17 -0.23 -10.63
C LEU A 208 0.14 -1.72 -11.00
N VAL A 209 -0.51 -2.54 -10.17
CA VAL A 209 -0.70 -3.97 -10.48
C VAL A 209 -1.66 -4.15 -11.65
N TYR A 210 -2.75 -3.41 -11.70
CA TYR A 210 -3.73 -3.47 -12.78
C TYR A 210 -3.12 -3.14 -14.15
N LYS A 211 -2.27 -2.12 -14.19
CA LYS A 211 -1.57 -1.71 -15.42
C LYS A 211 -0.32 -2.56 -15.74
N GLY A 212 -0.07 -3.62 -15.00
CA GLY A 212 1.05 -4.54 -15.24
C GLY A 212 2.43 -3.97 -14.95
N LEU A 213 2.50 -2.83 -14.25
CA LEU A 213 3.77 -2.22 -13.81
C LEU A 213 4.38 -2.99 -12.64
N LEU A 214 3.56 -3.69 -11.87
CA LEU A 214 3.93 -4.59 -10.79
C LEU A 214 3.13 -5.89 -10.88
N ASP A 215 3.75 -7.04 -10.62
CA ASP A 215 3.03 -8.31 -10.48
C ASP A 215 2.40 -8.49 -9.09
N PHE A 216 3.00 -7.86 -8.09
CA PHE A 216 2.60 -7.92 -6.68
C PHE A 216 2.45 -6.51 -6.10
N PRO A 217 1.60 -6.32 -5.07
CA PRO A 217 1.40 -5.03 -4.40
C PRO A 217 2.55 -4.71 -3.43
N ILE A 218 3.75 -4.44 -3.94
CA ILE A 218 5.00 -4.34 -3.18
C ILE A 218 5.64 -2.94 -3.19
N LEU A 219 5.02 -1.95 -3.79
CA LEU A 219 5.44 -0.55 -3.69
C LEU A 219 4.71 0.11 -2.52
N TYR A 220 5.42 0.45 -1.45
CA TYR A 220 4.84 1.13 -0.29
C TYR A 220 5.16 2.63 -0.28
N LEU A 221 4.39 3.35 -1.10
CA LEU A 221 4.52 4.80 -1.27
C LEU A 221 4.31 5.58 0.04
N SER A 222 3.58 4.98 1.00
CA SER A 222 3.29 5.61 2.29
C SER A 222 4.54 5.94 3.10
N ALA A 223 5.63 5.17 2.96
CA ALA A 223 6.91 5.47 3.61
C ALA A 223 7.50 6.83 3.15
N TYR A 224 7.31 7.19 1.88
CA TYR A 224 7.71 8.49 1.35
C TYR A 224 6.78 9.61 1.86
N ILE A 225 5.47 9.35 1.87
CA ILE A 225 4.47 10.31 2.32
C ILE A 225 4.66 10.66 3.80
N VAL A 226 4.90 9.66 4.68
CA VAL A 226 5.18 9.90 6.11
C VAL A 226 6.34 10.88 6.30
N LYS A 227 7.42 10.70 5.56
CA LYS A 227 8.62 11.56 5.65
C LYS A 227 8.40 12.97 5.10
N ASN A 228 7.45 13.13 4.18
CA ASN A 228 7.17 14.37 3.47
C ASN A 228 5.70 14.78 3.64
N LYS A 229 5.12 14.52 4.83
CA LYS A 229 3.69 14.64 5.10
C LYS A 229 3.16 16.07 4.90
N ASP A 230 3.90 17.05 5.37
CA ASP A 230 3.50 18.46 5.23
C ASP A 230 3.45 18.89 3.75
N GLU A 231 4.42 18.44 2.95
CA GLU A 231 4.45 18.71 1.52
C GLU A 231 3.28 18.02 0.80
N TYR A 232 2.97 16.78 1.17
CA TYR A 232 1.83 16.03 0.65
C TYR A 232 0.52 16.82 0.78
N TYR A 233 0.18 17.25 1.99
CA TYR A 233 -1.05 18.01 2.22
C TYR A 233 -1.03 19.40 1.61
N LYS A 234 0.14 20.06 1.63
CA LYS A 234 0.33 21.36 0.98
C LYS A 234 0.10 21.29 -0.52
N LEU A 235 0.61 20.25 -1.19
CA LEU A 235 0.44 20.08 -2.63
C LEU A 235 -1.00 19.73 -3.00
N LEU A 236 -1.67 18.86 -2.24
CA LEU A 236 -3.10 18.59 -2.41
C LEU A 236 -3.93 19.88 -2.31
N GLN A 237 -3.62 20.73 -1.33
CA GLN A 237 -4.30 22.03 -1.19
C GLN A 237 -3.99 22.96 -2.35
N LYS A 238 -2.73 23.02 -2.77
CA LYS A 238 -2.29 23.89 -3.87
C LYS A 238 -2.97 23.54 -5.19
N VAL A 239 -3.15 22.27 -5.51
CA VAL A 239 -3.90 21.85 -6.71
C VAL A 239 -5.35 22.35 -6.63
N ARG A 240 -5.99 22.29 -5.46
CA ARG A 240 -7.36 22.78 -5.27
C ARG A 240 -7.48 24.30 -5.42
N ASP A 241 -6.50 25.03 -4.90
CA ASP A 241 -6.55 26.49 -4.86
C ASP A 241 -6.07 27.15 -6.16
N GLU A 242 -5.04 26.56 -6.80
CA GLU A 242 -4.33 27.17 -7.93
C GLU A 242 -4.46 26.35 -9.24
N GLY A 243 -4.94 25.10 -9.18
CA GLY A 243 -4.99 24.21 -10.34
C GLY A 243 -3.63 23.64 -10.77
N ASP A 244 -2.54 23.88 -10.03
CA ASP A 244 -1.17 23.46 -10.36
C ASP A 244 -0.94 21.98 -9.99
N ILE A 245 -1.44 21.07 -10.84
CA ILE A 245 -1.29 19.64 -10.63
C ILE A 245 0.13 19.12 -10.96
N LEU A 246 0.94 19.88 -11.71
CA LEU A 246 2.25 19.39 -12.14
C LEU A 246 3.19 19.13 -10.96
N LYS A 247 3.19 19.99 -9.94
CA LYS A 247 3.98 19.76 -8.73
C LYS A 247 3.52 18.58 -7.90
N TRP A 248 2.24 18.30 -7.92
CA TRP A 248 1.69 17.07 -7.32
C TRP A 248 2.18 15.83 -8.06
N ILE A 249 2.13 15.83 -9.39
CA ILE A 249 2.65 14.73 -10.21
C ILE A 249 4.15 14.54 -9.96
N GLU A 250 4.94 15.61 -9.91
CA GLU A 250 6.37 15.54 -9.57
C GLU A 250 6.61 14.89 -8.20
N TYR A 251 5.82 15.26 -7.19
CA TYR A 251 5.91 14.70 -5.84
C TYR A 251 5.68 13.19 -5.86
N ILE A 252 4.61 12.74 -6.51
CA ILE A 252 4.27 11.32 -6.60
C ILE A 252 5.34 10.53 -7.37
N LEU A 253 5.82 11.03 -8.51
CA LEU A 253 6.87 10.38 -9.29
C LEU A 253 8.18 10.24 -8.50
N LYS A 254 8.59 11.26 -7.76
CA LYS A 254 9.75 11.19 -6.84
C LYS A 254 9.53 10.15 -5.75
N GLY A 255 8.32 10.10 -5.21
CA GLY A 255 7.94 9.09 -4.21
C GLY A 255 8.06 7.66 -4.75
N ILE A 256 7.58 7.41 -5.97
CA ILE A 256 7.70 6.11 -6.63
C ILE A 256 9.17 5.74 -6.83
N GLU A 257 9.98 6.64 -7.39
CA GLU A 257 11.41 6.39 -7.62
C GLU A 257 12.13 6.01 -6.32
N GLN A 258 11.95 6.81 -5.27
CA GLN A 258 12.67 6.63 -4.01
C GLN A 258 12.20 5.38 -3.24
N THR A 259 10.90 5.12 -3.21
CA THR A 259 10.37 3.92 -2.56
C THR A 259 10.71 2.65 -3.32
N ALA A 260 10.66 2.65 -4.64
CA ALA A 260 11.11 1.51 -5.44
C ALA A 260 12.59 1.20 -5.17
N ALA A 261 13.47 2.22 -5.18
CA ALA A 261 14.88 2.05 -4.86
C ALA A 261 15.09 1.47 -3.46
N LYS A 262 14.35 1.96 -2.46
CA LYS A 262 14.44 1.46 -1.08
C LYS A 262 13.94 0.03 -0.93
N THR A 263 12.87 -0.33 -1.64
CA THR A 263 12.34 -1.70 -1.65
C THR A 263 13.35 -2.67 -2.29
N ILE A 264 14.00 -2.28 -3.38
CA ILE A 264 15.07 -3.05 -4.01
C ILE A 264 16.19 -3.37 -3.00
N GLU A 265 16.69 -2.36 -2.28
CA GLU A 265 17.69 -2.57 -1.22
C GLU A 265 17.23 -3.57 -0.16
N THR A 266 15.95 -3.50 0.21
CA THR A 266 15.34 -4.39 1.22
C THR A 266 15.29 -5.82 0.70
N ILE A 267 14.87 -6.03 -0.55
CA ILE A 267 14.83 -7.34 -1.19
C ILE A 267 16.22 -7.98 -1.25
N ILE A 268 17.23 -7.22 -1.70
CA ILE A 268 18.61 -7.70 -1.76
C ILE A 268 19.13 -8.12 -0.37
N LYS A 269 18.79 -7.36 0.67
CA LYS A 269 19.16 -7.72 2.05
C LYS A 269 18.49 -9.00 2.51
N ILE A 270 17.18 -9.18 2.20
CA ILE A 270 16.44 -10.41 2.54
C ILE A 270 17.06 -11.61 1.83
N GLU A 271 17.34 -11.52 0.53
CA GLU A 271 18.01 -12.59 -0.24
C GLU A 271 19.35 -12.99 0.36
N LYS A 272 20.18 -11.99 0.69
CA LYS A 272 21.47 -12.23 1.32
C LYS A 272 21.34 -12.90 2.69
N MET A 273 20.37 -12.47 3.50
CA MET A 273 20.10 -13.10 4.79
C MET A 273 19.62 -14.55 4.62
N MET A 274 18.72 -14.80 3.67
CA MET A 274 18.24 -16.17 3.37
C MET A 274 19.40 -17.08 2.93
N SER A 275 20.29 -16.60 2.07
CA SER A 275 21.47 -17.35 1.65
C SER A 275 22.38 -17.68 2.83
N ASN A 276 22.72 -16.69 3.66
CA ASN A 276 23.57 -16.88 4.83
C ASN A 276 22.97 -17.88 5.83
N VAL A 277 21.67 -17.76 6.13
CA VAL A 277 20.97 -18.70 7.02
C VAL A 277 20.98 -20.10 6.41
N GLY A 278 20.74 -20.22 5.11
CA GLY A 278 20.81 -21.50 4.39
C GLY A 278 22.19 -22.17 4.51
N GLU A 279 23.28 -21.42 4.31
CA GLU A 279 24.65 -21.93 4.46
C GLU A 279 24.96 -22.36 5.90
N ILE A 280 24.55 -21.57 6.91
CA ILE A 280 24.74 -21.93 8.32
C ILE A 280 24.00 -23.22 8.64
N LEU A 281 22.75 -23.36 8.25
CA LEU A 281 21.94 -24.55 8.51
C LEU A 281 22.48 -25.76 7.79
N GLN A 282 22.92 -25.63 6.54
CA GLN A 282 23.48 -26.72 5.75
C GLN A 282 24.78 -27.26 6.37
N ASN A 283 25.63 -26.36 6.87
CA ASN A 283 26.94 -26.75 7.41
C ASN A 283 26.88 -27.21 8.87
N LYS A 284 25.91 -26.75 9.65
CA LYS A 284 25.89 -26.96 11.11
C LYS A 284 24.71 -27.84 11.61
N THR A 285 23.82 -28.26 10.71
CA THR A 285 22.64 -29.06 11.10
C THR A 285 22.37 -30.20 10.13
N ASN A 286 21.56 -31.17 10.54
CA ASN A 286 21.12 -32.28 9.72
C ASN A 286 19.65 -32.15 9.27
N PHE A 287 19.03 -30.98 9.48
CA PHE A 287 17.64 -30.72 9.13
C PHE A 287 17.48 -29.56 8.16
N TYR A 288 18.57 -29.13 7.53
CA TYR A 288 18.47 -28.12 6.48
C TYR A 288 17.52 -28.57 5.37
N SER A 289 16.62 -27.68 5.00
CA SER A 289 15.86 -27.72 3.76
C SER A 289 15.57 -26.31 3.28
N LYS A 290 15.36 -26.15 1.97
CA LYS A 290 14.97 -24.87 1.38
C LYS A 290 13.65 -24.38 1.98
N ASP A 291 12.68 -25.29 2.13
CA ASP A 291 11.36 -24.98 2.71
C ASP A 291 11.46 -24.49 4.17
N PHE A 292 12.43 -25.03 4.93
CA PHE A 292 12.66 -24.55 6.30
C PHE A 292 13.19 -23.12 6.32
N VAL A 293 14.18 -22.80 5.45
CA VAL A 293 14.69 -21.43 5.32
C VAL A 293 13.58 -20.48 4.88
N GLU A 294 12.82 -20.82 3.83
CA GLU A 294 11.69 -20.00 3.37
C GLU A 294 10.65 -19.77 4.48
N LEU A 295 10.39 -20.78 5.29
CA LEU A 295 9.46 -20.66 6.42
C LEU A 295 9.95 -19.68 7.49
N LEU A 296 11.25 -19.70 7.81
CA LEU A 296 11.85 -18.74 8.76
C LEU A 296 11.68 -17.29 8.32
N PHE A 297 11.65 -17.03 7.01
CA PHE A 297 11.50 -15.69 6.43
C PHE A 297 10.05 -15.33 6.04
N SER A 298 9.11 -16.30 6.10
CA SER A 298 7.71 -16.06 5.71
C SER A 298 6.96 -15.14 6.67
N HIS A 299 7.46 -15.03 7.91
CA HIS A 299 6.91 -14.19 8.95
C HIS A 299 8.06 -13.53 9.73
N PRO A 300 7.83 -12.36 10.32
CA PRO A 300 8.85 -11.69 11.15
C PRO A 300 9.30 -12.48 12.37
N TYR A 301 8.53 -13.49 12.77
CA TYR A 301 8.88 -14.44 13.80
C TYR A 301 8.32 -15.83 13.44
N THR A 302 8.95 -16.86 13.95
CA THR A 302 8.56 -18.24 13.66
C THR A 302 7.97 -18.94 14.90
N LYS A 303 6.86 -19.65 14.72
CA LYS A 303 6.20 -20.46 15.77
C LYS A 303 6.39 -21.93 15.49
N ILE A 304 6.43 -22.74 16.57
CA ILE A 304 6.45 -24.21 16.49
C ILE A 304 5.32 -24.72 15.59
N ASP A 305 4.10 -24.17 15.73
CA ASP A 305 2.92 -24.61 14.98
C ASP A 305 3.05 -24.33 13.46
N PHE A 306 3.81 -23.31 13.06
CA PHE A 306 4.11 -23.04 11.65
C PHE A 306 4.98 -24.15 11.05
N LEU A 307 6.02 -24.61 11.79
CA LEU A 307 6.88 -25.70 11.38
C LEU A 307 6.10 -27.01 11.26
N ILE A 308 5.28 -27.32 12.26
CA ILE A 308 4.45 -28.53 12.24
C ILE A 308 3.57 -28.55 11.00
N LYS A 309 2.83 -27.47 10.77
CA LYS A 309 1.85 -27.40 9.68
C LYS A 309 2.49 -27.38 8.28
N LYS A 310 3.64 -26.71 8.13
CA LYS A 310 4.27 -26.49 6.82
C LYS A 310 5.24 -27.59 6.43
N LEU A 311 5.94 -28.17 7.41
CA LEU A 311 7.01 -29.16 7.17
C LEU A 311 6.58 -30.58 7.54
N ASP A 312 5.36 -30.77 8.04
CA ASP A 312 4.81 -32.06 8.47
C ASP A 312 5.73 -32.80 9.46
N ILE A 313 6.24 -32.07 10.46
CA ILE A 313 7.15 -32.58 11.48
C ILE A 313 6.49 -32.60 12.85
N SER A 314 7.01 -33.44 13.77
CA SER A 314 6.51 -33.52 15.15
C SER A 314 6.78 -32.23 15.92
N ARG A 315 5.97 -31.95 16.96
CA ARG A 315 6.17 -30.80 17.86
C ARG A 315 7.55 -30.82 18.54
N GLN A 316 8.03 -32.03 18.88
CA GLN A 316 9.36 -32.20 19.45
C GLN A 316 10.46 -31.79 18.47
N SER A 317 10.37 -32.24 17.21
CA SER A 317 11.32 -31.85 16.15
C SER A 317 11.30 -30.35 15.91
N ALA A 318 10.11 -29.75 15.78
CA ALA A 318 9.96 -28.32 15.58
C ALA A 318 10.60 -27.50 16.72
N SER A 319 10.32 -27.86 17.97
CA SER A 319 10.91 -27.21 19.16
C SER A 319 12.44 -27.35 19.17
N LYS A 320 12.96 -28.56 18.88
CA LYS A 320 14.41 -28.80 18.80
C LYS A 320 15.07 -27.96 17.70
N TYR A 321 14.46 -27.87 16.52
CA TYR A 321 15.02 -27.11 15.39
C TYR A 321 15.09 -25.61 15.71
N LEU A 322 14.03 -25.03 16.25
CA LEU A 322 14.03 -23.61 16.65
C LEU A 322 15.07 -23.32 17.75
N LYS A 323 15.22 -24.20 18.74
CA LYS A 323 16.24 -24.04 19.78
C LYS A 323 17.67 -24.11 19.23
N ILE A 324 17.91 -24.93 18.18
CA ILE A 324 19.20 -24.96 17.50
C ILE A 324 19.41 -23.66 16.71
N CYS A 325 18.38 -23.15 16.01
CA CYS A 325 18.46 -21.86 15.32
C CYS A 325 18.81 -20.73 16.28
N GLU A 326 18.11 -20.63 17.43
CA GLU A 326 18.40 -19.65 18.49
C GLU A 326 19.87 -19.71 18.95
N ASN A 327 20.38 -20.92 19.20
CA ASN A 327 21.80 -21.13 19.59
C ASN A 327 22.79 -20.75 18.49
N LEU A 328 22.38 -20.77 17.22
CA LEU A 328 23.19 -20.36 16.07
C LEU A 328 23.09 -18.87 15.76
N GLY A 329 22.24 -18.12 16.47
CA GLY A 329 21.99 -16.69 16.25
C GLY A 329 21.11 -16.42 15.00
N ILE A 330 20.25 -17.38 14.68
CA ILE A 330 19.28 -17.30 13.59
C ILE A 330 17.92 -16.93 14.16
#